data_d2ccbda3e866cf16c740b4c616a721af
#
_entry.id   d2ccbda3e866cf16c740b4c616a721af
#
_cell.length_a   1.000
_cell.length_b   1.000
_cell.length_c   1.000
_cell.angle_alpha   90.00
_cell.angle_beta   90.00
_cell.angle_gamma   90.00
#
_symmetry.space_group_name_H-M   'P 1'
#
loop_
_entity.id
_entity.type
_entity.pdbx_description
1 polymer ?
#
loop_
_entity_poly.entity_id
_entity_poly.type
_entity_poly.pdbx_seq_one_letter_code
_entity_poly.pdbx_strand_id
1 'polypeptide(L)'
;RAITNYFVRDVNFGTLSADFEVTLDVRVDDGAVIYVNGTEIKRVNMPEGTIDANTRASSNVGLATAKNKTVRVTVPRKVLKDGVNRIAVESHANYANAASVTFDLKASLVR
;
A
#
# COMPACT_ATOMS: atom_id res chain seq x y z
N ARG A 1 -8.78 18.24 -10.29
CA ARG A 1 -8.87 17.12 -9.36
C ARG A 1 -7.74 16.14 -9.61
N ALA A 2 -7.02 15.77 -8.57
CA ALA A 2 -5.94 14.81 -8.67
C ALA A 2 -6.49 13.39 -8.83
N ILE A 3 -5.89 12.58 -9.73
CA ILE A 3 -6.21 11.18 -9.86
C ILE A 3 -5.27 10.30 -9.03
N THR A 4 -4.24 10.90 -8.45
CA THR A 4 -3.25 10.19 -7.64
C THR A 4 -3.04 10.95 -6.33
N ASN A 5 -3.08 10.21 -5.22
CA ASN A 5 -2.74 10.72 -3.90
C ASN A 5 -1.65 9.85 -3.29
N TYR A 6 -0.84 10.44 -2.43
CA TYR A 6 0.28 9.77 -1.77
C TYR A 6 0.09 9.82 -0.26
N PHE A 7 0.31 8.69 0.39
CA PHE A 7 0.25 8.55 1.83
C PHE A 7 1.55 7.94 2.32
N VAL A 8 2.14 8.53 3.34
CA VAL A 8 3.44 8.08 3.85
C VAL A 8 3.37 7.94 5.36
N ARG A 9 3.91 6.85 5.87
CA ARG A 9 4.06 6.63 7.32
C ARG A 9 5.44 6.08 7.59
N ASP A 10 6.13 6.69 8.56
CA ASP A 10 7.40 6.18 9.07
C ASP A 10 7.14 5.42 10.36
N VAL A 11 7.66 4.20 10.45
CA VAL A 11 7.48 3.33 11.61
C VAL A 11 8.84 2.81 12.06
N ASN A 12 9.11 2.94 13.35
CA ASN A 12 10.34 2.39 13.94
C ASN A 12 10.04 1.00 14.50
N PHE A 13 10.61 -0.02 13.87
CA PHE A 13 10.47 -1.41 14.33
C PHE A 13 11.57 -1.83 15.31
N GLY A 14 12.53 -0.96 15.62
CA GLY A 14 13.68 -1.32 16.43
C GLY A 14 14.55 -2.34 15.71
N THR A 15 15.15 -3.24 16.47
CA THR A 15 15.98 -4.30 15.90
C THR A 15 15.10 -5.46 15.46
N LEU A 16 15.17 -5.82 14.20
CA LEU A 16 14.34 -6.90 13.64
C LEU A 16 14.92 -8.26 14.04
N SER A 17 14.06 -9.12 14.58
CA SER A 17 14.41 -10.53 14.80
C SER A 17 14.10 -11.34 13.55
N ALA A 18 14.64 -12.56 13.46
CA ALA A 18 14.37 -13.45 12.33
C ALA A 18 12.87 -13.82 12.21
N ASP A 19 12.15 -13.77 13.32
CA ASP A 19 10.74 -14.16 13.39
C ASP A 19 9.77 -12.99 13.24
N PHE A 20 10.30 -11.79 12.99
CA PHE A 20 9.48 -10.59 12.86
C PHE A 20 8.80 -10.56 11.49
N GLU A 21 7.48 -10.39 11.49
CA GLU A 21 6.70 -10.28 10.28
C GLU A 21 5.88 -8.99 10.30
N VAL A 22 5.84 -8.31 9.17
CA VAL A 22 5.05 -7.10 8.99
C VAL A 22 3.99 -7.38 7.94
N THR A 23 2.74 -7.09 8.27
CA THR A 23 1.63 -7.14 7.33
C THR A 23 0.95 -5.79 7.26
N LEU A 24 0.39 -5.48 6.10
CA LEU A 24 -0.41 -4.29 5.86
C LEU A 24 -1.81 -4.75 5.45
N ASP A 25 -2.82 -4.22 6.10
CA ASP A 25 -4.21 -4.38 5.67
C ASP A 25 -4.61 -3.09 4.97
N VAL A 26 -4.90 -3.17 3.68
CA VAL A 26 -5.11 -2.00 2.83
C VAL A 26 -6.51 -2.04 2.23
N ARG A 27 -7.24 -0.94 2.37
CA ARG A 27 -8.51 -0.72 1.67
C ARG A 27 -8.28 0.34 0.61
N VAL A 28 -8.62 0.02 -0.60
CA VAL A 28 -8.29 0.86 -1.75
C VAL A 28 -9.55 1.18 -2.54
N ASP A 29 -9.68 2.44 -2.92
CA ASP A 29 -10.71 2.97 -3.82
C ASP A 29 -9.96 3.84 -4.83
N ASP A 30 -9.72 3.41 -5.96
CA ASP A 30 -9.86 2.33 -6.88
C ASP A 30 -8.64 1.43 -6.93
N GLY A 31 -7.44 1.96 -7.11
CA GLY A 31 -6.20 1.22 -7.21
C GLY A 31 -5.08 1.81 -6.35
N ALA A 32 -4.08 1.01 -6.07
CA ALA A 32 -2.93 1.46 -5.28
C ALA A 32 -1.65 0.74 -5.66
N VAL A 33 -0.54 1.42 -5.40
CA VAL A 33 0.80 0.85 -5.43
C VAL A 33 1.41 1.06 -4.06
N ILE A 34 1.96 0.00 -3.47
CA ILE A 34 2.48 0.01 -2.11
C ILE A 34 3.99 -0.14 -2.15
N TYR A 35 4.67 0.75 -1.44
CA TYR A 35 6.14 0.78 -1.37
C TYR A 35 6.58 0.65 0.08
N VAL A 36 7.67 -0.05 0.29
CA VAL A 36 8.38 -0.06 1.58
C VAL A 36 9.84 0.30 1.31
N ASN A 37 10.30 1.35 1.96
CA ASN A 37 11.67 1.88 1.79
C ASN A 37 12.03 2.12 0.31
N GLY A 38 11.04 2.61 -0.46
CA GLY A 38 11.24 2.93 -1.87
C GLY A 38 11.09 1.77 -2.84
N THR A 39 10.84 0.56 -2.34
CA THR A 39 10.67 -0.64 -3.18
C THR A 39 9.19 -0.96 -3.31
N GLU A 40 8.70 -1.09 -4.52
CA GLU A 40 7.33 -1.52 -4.77
C GLU A 40 7.16 -2.97 -4.32
N ILE A 41 6.17 -3.23 -3.47
CA ILE A 41 5.91 -4.58 -2.97
C ILE A 41 4.58 -5.16 -3.46
N LYS A 42 3.63 -4.30 -3.84
CA LYS A 42 2.31 -4.78 -4.27
C LYS A 42 1.59 -3.72 -5.08
N ARG A 43 0.85 -4.17 -6.10
CA ARG A 43 -0.14 -3.37 -6.83
C ARG A 43 -1.53 -3.97 -6.58
N VAL A 44 -2.50 -3.11 -6.40
CA VAL A 44 -3.91 -3.50 -6.25
C VAL A 44 -4.70 -2.76 -7.32
N ASN A 45 -5.32 -3.52 -8.22
CA ASN A 45 -6.16 -2.96 -9.30
C ASN A 45 -5.45 -1.88 -10.13
N MET A 46 -4.18 -2.13 -10.47
CA MET A 46 -3.35 -1.24 -11.29
C MET A 46 -2.85 -1.97 -12.54
N PRO A 47 -2.63 -1.25 -13.64
CA PRO A 47 -2.05 -1.87 -14.84
C PRO A 47 -0.60 -2.29 -14.60
N GLU A 48 -0.13 -3.21 -15.44
CA GLU A 48 1.28 -3.59 -15.46
C GLU A 48 2.12 -2.47 -16.08
N GLY A 49 3.42 -2.52 -15.86
CA GLY A 49 4.36 -1.57 -16.43
C GLY A 49 4.59 -0.35 -15.55
N THR A 50 5.07 0.71 -16.18
CA THR A 50 5.42 1.94 -15.47
C THR A 50 4.17 2.66 -14.95
N ILE A 51 4.23 3.07 -13.70
CA ILE A 51 3.17 3.85 -13.04
C ILE A 51 3.67 5.27 -12.83
N ASP A 52 2.87 6.25 -13.21
CA ASP A 52 3.14 7.67 -12.94
C ASP A 52 1.89 8.34 -12.36
N ALA A 53 1.98 9.65 -12.11
CA ALA A 53 0.89 10.40 -11.49
C ALA A 53 -0.40 10.43 -12.31
N ASN A 54 -0.32 10.16 -13.61
CA ASN A 54 -1.46 10.16 -14.52
C ASN A 54 -1.99 8.75 -14.79
N THR A 55 -1.37 7.72 -14.25
CA THR A 55 -1.82 6.35 -14.42
C THR A 55 -3.11 6.13 -13.65
N ARG A 56 -4.12 5.61 -14.32
CA ARG A 56 -5.42 5.32 -13.70
C ARG A 56 -5.46 3.89 -13.20
N ALA A 57 -6.31 3.65 -12.19
CA ALA A 57 -6.61 2.30 -11.76
C ALA A 57 -7.26 1.52 -12.92
N SER A 58 -7.07 0.20 -12.92
CA SER A 58 -7.54 -0.67 -14.02
C SER A 58 -9.06 -0.75 -14.10
N SER A 59 -9.76 -0.63 -12.98
CA SER A 59 -11.22 -0.63 -12.95
C SER A 59 -11.73 0.21 -11.80
N ASN A 60 -13.00 0.62 -11.90
CA ASN A 60 -13.65 1.36 -10.84
C ASN A 60 -14.05 0.39 -9.72
N VAL A 61 -13.71 0.75 -8.48
CA VAL A 61 -14.14 0.02 -7.29
C VAL A 61 -15.22 0.85 -6.60
N GLY A 62 -16.43 0.32 -6.52
CA GLY A 62 -17.50 1.00 -5.83
C GLY A 62 -17.17 1.22 -4.34
N LEU A 63 -17.69 2.31 -3.78
CA LEU A 63 -17.42 2.66 -2.38
C LEU A 63 -17.77 1.55 -1.40
N ALA A 64 -18.91 0.88 -1.61
CA ALA A 64 -19.33 -0.23 -0.75
C ALA A 64 -18.35 -1.40 -0.82
N THR A 65 -17.83 -1.69 -2.01
CA THR A 65 -16.82 -2.74 -2.20
C THR A 65 -15.51 -2.36 -1.50
N ALA A 66 -15.09 -1.11 -1.64
CA ALA A 66 -13.86 -0.64 -1.00
C ALA A 66 -13.95 -0.72 0.53
N LYS A 67 -15.11 -0.41 1.11
CA LYS A 67 -15.33 -0.49 2.55
C LYS A 67 -15.24 -1.91 3.09
N ASN A 68 -15.67 -2.89 2.29
CA ASN A 68 -15.78 -4.27 2.72
C ASN A 68 -14.61 -5.15 2.28
N LYS A 69 -13.75 -4.64 1.41
CA LYS A 69 -12.65 -5.41 0.86
C LYS A 69 -11.32 -4.90 1.39
N THR A 70 -10.69 -5.75 2.18
CA THR A 70 -9.34 -5.48 2.70
C THR A 70 -8.36 -6.42 2.02
N VAL A 71 -7.28 -5.88 1.50
CA VAL A 71 -6.18 -6.66 0.94
C VAL A 71 -5.08 -6.73 1.97
N ARG A 72 -4.70 -7.94 2.35
CA ARG A 72 -3.58 -8.14 3.26
C ARG A 72 -2.31 -8.38 2.47
N VAL A 73 -1.29 -7.62 2.78
CA VAL A 73 0.01 -7.70 2.13
C VAL A 73 1.06 -8.04 3.17
N THR A 74 1.78 -9.15 2.96
CA THR A 74 2.94 -9.46 3.79
C THR A 74 4.15 -8.75 3.18
N VAL A 75 4.83 -7.96 4.00
CA VAL A 75 6.00 -7.20 3.55
C VAL A 75 7.19 -8.15 3.43
N PRO A 76 7.83 -8.25 2.25
CA PRO A 76 9.02 -9.09 2.11
C PRO A 76 10.12 -8.67 3.09
N ARG A 77 10.68 -9.63 3.80
CA ARG A 77 11.71 -9.35 4.80
C ARG A 77 12.88 -8.56 4.24
N LYS A 78 13.27 -8.84 3.01
CA LYS A 78 14.42 -8.22 2.36
C LYS A 78 14.31 -6.71 2.17
N VAL A 79 13.07 -6.14 2.19
CA VAL A 79 12.89 -4.68 2.06
C VAL A 79 12.83 -3.98 3.40
N LEU A 80 12.75 -4.73 4.50
CA LEU A 80 12.74 -4.18 5.85
C LEU A 80 14.15 -3.93 6.35
N LYS A 81 14.28 -2.97 7.26
CA LYS A 81 15.55 -2.68 7.93
C LYS A 81 15.30 -2.43 9.40
N ASP A 82 16.39 -2.49 10.19
CA ASP A 82 16.32 -2.11 11.59
C ASP A 82 16.02 -0.62 11.70
N GLY A 83 15.28 -0.24 12.73
CA GLY A 83 14.95 1.15 12.98
C GLY A 83 13.75 1.61 12.14
N VAL A 84 13.86 2.81 11.58
CA VAL A 84 12.73 3.45 10.89
C VAL A 84 12.59 2.91 9.47
N ASN A 85 11.38 2.46 9.17
CA ASN A 85 10.95 2.01 7.84
C ASN A 85 9.88 2.95 7.31
N ARG A 86 9.96 3.31 6.04
CA ARG A 86 8.97 4.15 5.40
C ARG A 86 8.02 3.31 4.55
N ILE A 87 6.73 3.44 4.87
CA ILE A 87 5.66 2.80 4.11
C ILE A 87 4.94 3.89 3.35
N ALA A 88 4.87 3.74 2.04
CA ALA A 88 4.19 4.69 1.18
C ALA A 88 3.13 3.96 0.36
N VAL A 89 1.97 4.58 0.23
CA VAL A 89 0.88 4.07 -0.60
C VAL A 89 0.49 5.16 -1.57
N GLU A 90 0.52 4.81 -2.84
CA GLU A 90 0.11 5.66 -3.94
C GLU A 90 -1.26 5.18 -4.38
N SER A 91 -2.28 6.04 -4.24
CA SER A 91 -3.66 5.69 -4.55
C SER A 91 -4.06 6.33 -5.87
N HIS A 92 -4.64 5.55 -6.77
CA HIS A 92 -5.03 5.99 -8.11
C HIS A 92 -6.53 5.81 -8.35
N ALA A 93 -7.17 6.83 -8.94
CA ALA A 93 -8.55 6.74 -9.37
C ALA A 93 -8.64 6.07 -10.75
N ASN A 94 -9.76 5.43 -11.03
CA ASN A 94 -10.05 4.90 -12.37
C ASN A 94 -10.45 6.02 -13.33
N TYR A 95 -11.24 6.97 -12.84
CA TYR A 95 -11.65 8.17 -13.59
C TYR A 95 -11.23 9.41 -12.81
N ALA A 96 -11.72 10.59 -13.19
CA ALA A 96 -11.41 11.84 -12.53
C ALA A 96 -12.07 12.00 -11.15
N ASN A 97 -12.37 10.91 -10.48
CA ASN A 97 -12.86 10.89 -9.10
C ASN A 97 -11.68 10.93 -8.14
N ALA A 98 -11.92 11.40 -6.93
CA ALA A 98 -10.88 11.40 -5.92
C ALA A 98 -10.50 9.96 -5.56
N ALA A 99 -9.21 9.69 -5.60
CA ALA A 99 -8.69 8.42 -5.12
C ALA A 99 -8.64 8.43 -3.61
N SER A 100 -8.93 7.32 -2.98
CA SER A 100 -8.81 7.18 -1.53
C SER A 100 -8.20 5.83 -1.17
N VAL A 101 -7.56 5.80 -0.02
CA VAL A 101 -6.99 4.58 0.54
C VAL A 101 -6.98 4.70 2.05
N THR A 102 -7.29 3.59 2.70
CA THR A 102 -7.04 3.44 4.13
C THR A 102 -6.19 2.20 4.32
N PHE A 103 -5.27 2.25 5.26
CA PHE A 103 -4.46 1.08 5.57
C PHE A 103 -4.13 1.00 7.05
N ASP A 104 -4.06 -0.22 7.55
CA ASP A 104 -3.62 -0.52 8.90
C ASP A 104 -2.34 -1.33 8.82
N LEU A 105 -1.38 -0.93 9.64
CA LEU A 105 -0.11 -1.63 9.75
C LEU A 105 -0.18 -2.59 10.92
N LYS A 106 0.18 -3.84 10.68
CA LYS A 106 0.34 -4.84 11.72
C LYS A 106 1.74 -5.39 11.68
N ALA A 107 2.39 -5.39 12.83
CA ALA A 107 3.71 -5.95 12.97
C ALA A 107 3.71 -6.89 14.16
N SER A 108 4.24 -8.09 13.97
CA SER A 108 4.21 -9.11 15.02
C SER A 108 5.38 -10.06 14.90
N LEU A 109 5.66 -10.76 16.00
CA LEU A 109 6.57 -11.90 16.00
C LEU A 109 5.79 -13.13 15.58
N VAL A 110 6.30 -13.84 14.59
CA VAL A 110 5.75 -15.11 14.14
C VAL A 110 6.53 -16.22 14.82
N ARG A 111 5.81 -17.13 15.46
CA ARG A 111 6.42 -18.22 16.21
C ARG A 111 5.95 -19.57 15.72
#